data_0d679870bbbbace94c655884212ccd00
#
_entry.id   0d679870bbbbace94c655884212ccd00
#
_cell.length_a   1.000
_cell.length_b   1.000
_cell.length_c   1.000
_cell.angle_alpha   90.00
_cell.angle_beta   90.00
_cell.angle_gamma   90.00
#
_symmetry.space_group_name_H-M   'P 1'
#
loop_
_entity.id
_entity.type
_entity.pdbx_description
1 polymer ?
#
loop_
_entity_poly.entity_id
_entity_poly.type
_entity_poly.pdbx_seq_one_letter_code
_entity_poly.pdbx_strand_id
1 'polypeptide(L)'
;MNSAIKIILALGVVSLASCADRFDQSFPVESTAYDSAYAYLDSYAPLKEYLAQSKNPNVHLGVGTSASDYIKKGVVYALTNSNFTETEPGNAMKMASCVNADGDMDFETVENYVNAATEAGLSVYGHTLAWHSQQAKKWLMKCIADKPLAGGSG
;
A
#
# COMPACT_ATOMS: atom_id res chain seq x y z
N MET A 1 -45.07 -27.03 -34.91
CA MET A 1 -44.67 -26.12 -33.84
C MET A 1 -45.88 -25.26 -33.51
N ASN A 2 -46.54 -25.51 -32.38
CA ASN A 2 -47.82 -24.93 -32.02
C ASN A 2 -47.72 -23.42 -31.80
N SER A 3 -48.76 -22.66 -32.22
CA SER A 3 -48.85 -21.20 -32.10
C SER A 3 -48.61 -20.73 -30.64
N ALA A 4 -49.00 -21.51 -29.64
CA ALA A 4 -48.76 -21.23 -28.21
C ALA A 4 -47.26 -21.20 -27.86
N ILE A 5 -46.44 -22.06 -28.50
CA ILE A 5 -44.97 -22.09 -28.26
C ILE A 5 -44.31 -20.84 -28.86
N LYS A 6 -44.79 -20.35 -30.00
CA LYS A 6 -44.27 -19.12 -30.61
C LYS A 6 -44.58 -17.88 -29.78
N ILE A 7 -45.76 -17.83 -29.11
CA ILE A 7 -46.16 -16.71 -28.25
C ILE A 7 -45.30 -16.72 -26.94
N ILE A 8 -45.03 -17.88 -26.36
CA ILE A 8 -44.19 -18.01 -25.20
C ILE A 8 -42.74 -17.63 -25.49
N LEU A 9 -42.21 -17.99 -26.67
CA LEU A 9 -40.87 -17.58 -27.13
C LEU A 9 -40.80 -16.06 -27.38
N ALA A 10 -41.85 -15.46 -27.93
CA ALA A 10 -41.91 -14.01 -28.17
C ALA A 10 -41.99 -13.21 -26.86
N LEU A 11 -42.77 -13.69 -25.87
CA LEU A 11 -42.88 -13.08 -24.54
C LEU A 11 -41.56 -13.24 -23.75
N GLY A 12 -40.85 -14.37 -23.88
CA GLY A 12 -39.54 -14.60 -23.23
C GLY A 12 -38.42 -13.68 -23.75
N VAL A 13 -38.48 -13.28 -25.01
CA VAL A 13 -37.49 -12.35 -25.61
C VAL A 13 -37.73 -10.91 -25.19
N VAL A 14 -38.99 -10.52 -24.96
CA VAL A 14 -39.32 -9.16 -24.52
C VAL A 14 -38.94 -8.94 -23.02
N SER A 15 -38.95 -9.98 -22.20
CA SER A 15 -38.53 -9.87 -20.81
C SER A 15 -37.00 -9.79 -20.58
N LEU A 16 -36.19 -10.10 -21.61
CA LEU A 16 -34.73 -9.92 -21.59
C LEU A 16 -34.26 -8.54 -22.06
N ALA A 17 -35.20 -7.71 -22.61
CA ALA A 17 -34.93 -6.33 -22.95
C ALA A 17 -35.24 -5.34 -21.81
N SER A 18 -35.26 -5.84 -20.55
CA SER A 18 -35.36 -5.00 -19.37
C SER A 18 -34.08 -4.22 -19.20
N CYS A 19 -34.09 -3.00 -19.63
CA CYS A 19 -33.43 -1.81 -19.10
C CYS A 19 -32.22 -2.10 -18.21
N ALA A 20 -31.08 -2.45 -18.82
CA ALA A 20 -29.86 -1.89 -18.33
C ALA A 20 -29.82 -0.46 -18.91
N ASP A 21 -30.46 0.48 -18.24
CA ASP A 21 -30.08 1.87 -18.39
C ASP A 21 -28.57 1.88 -18.17
N ARG A 22 -27.83 2.21 -19.22
CA ARG A 22 -26.42 2.46 -19.08
C ARG A 22 -26.32 3.63 -18.11
N PHE A 23 -26.09 3.31 -16.86
CA PHE A 23 -25.79 4.30 -15.84
C PHE A 23 -24.59 5.07 -16.41
N ASP A 24 -24.83 6.28 -16.87
CA ASP A 24 -23.78 7.16 -17.31
C ASP A 24 -22.95 7.48 -16.06
N GLN A 25 -21.80 6.82 -15.91
CA GLN A 25 -20.88 7.04 -14.81
C GLN A 25 -20.03 8.30 -15.00
N SER A 26 -20.27 9.06 -16.06
CA SER A 26 -19.70 10.37 -16.21
C SER A 26 -20.42 11.33 -15.25
N PHE A 27 -19.94 11.42 -14.02
CA PHE A 27 -20.27 12.56 -13.18
C PHE A 27 -19.53 13.77 -13.76
N PRO A 28 -20.25 14.81 -14.24
CA PRO A 28 -19.59 16.07 -14.52
C PRO A 28 -19.05 16.58 -13.18
N VAL A 29 -17.74 16.45 -12.99
CA VAL A 29 -17.06 17.10 -11.90
C VAL A 29 -17.03 18.58 -12.25
N GLU A 30 -18.03 19.34 -11.78
CA GLU A 30 -17.94 20.78 -11.80
C GLU A 30 -16.73 21.15 -10.94
N SER A 31 -15.73 21.79 -11.55
CA SER A 31 -14.59 22.29 -10.80
C SER A 31 -15.11 23.28 -9.73
N THR A 32 -14.86 22.93 -8.47
CA THR A 32 -15.24 23.80 -7.38
C THR A 32 -14.40 25.08 -7.43
N ALA A 33 -14.85 26.16 -6.76
CA ALA A 33 -14.04 27.37 -6.61
C ALA A 33 -12.67 27.05 -5.96
N TYR A 34 -12.61 26.00 -5.16
CA TYR A 34 -11.37 25.47 -4.59
C TYR A 34 -10.45 24.91 -5.68
N ASP A 35 -10.95 24.06 -6.58
CA ASP A 35 -10.15 23.48 -7.67
C ASP A 35 -9.57 24.57 -8.58
N SER A 36 -10.38 25.59 -8.92
CA SER A 36 -9.89 26.71 -9.73
C SER A 36 -8.85 27.58 -9.00
N ALA A 37 -9.00 27.77 -7.69
CA ALA A 37 -8.04 28.52 -6.88
C ALA A 37 -6.67 27.82 -6.77
N TYR A 38 -6.63 26.50 -6.87
CA TYR A 38 -5.41 25.68 -6.76
C TYR A 38 -4.91 25.11 -8.09
N ALA A 39 -5.58 25.40 -9.22
CA ALA A 39 -5.19 24.93 -10.54
C ALA A 39 -3.73 25.28 -10.92
N TYR A 40 -3.15 26.34 -10.34
CA TYR A 40 -1.75 26.69 -10.55
C TYR A 40 -0.78 25.62 -10.05
N LEU A 41 -1.21 24.74 -9.10
CA LEU A 41 -0.39 23.64 -8.59
C LEU A 41 -0.11 22.58 -9.67
N ASP A 42 -1.00 22.46 -10.66
CA ASP A 42 -0.83 21.51 -11.77
C ASP A 42 0.35 21.88 -12.68
N SER A 43 0.86 23.13 -12.56
CA SER A 43 2.04 23.59 -13.30
C SER A 43 3.37 23.17 -12.67
N TYR A 44 3.36 22.66 -11.45
CA TYR A 44 4.59 22.22 -10.78
C TYR A 44 4.99 20.82 -11.21
N ALA A 45 6.29 20.63 -11.37
CA ALA A 45 6.87 19.31 -11.60
C ALA A 45 6.84 18.46 -10.30
N PRO A 46 6.99 17.13 -10.40
CA PRO A 46 7.18 16.26 -9.24
C PRO A 46 8.34 16.73 -8.35
N LEU A 47 8.19 16.57 -7.03
CA LEU A 47 9.16 17.06 -6.05
C LEU A 47 10.59 16.58 -6.30
N LYS A 48 10.78 15.32 -6.70
CA LYS A 48 12.10 14.75 -6.99
C LYS A 48 12.83 15.42 -8.15
N GLU A 49 12.10 16.04 -9.08
CA GLU A 49 12.71 16.77 -10.19
C GLU A 49 13.36 18.06 -9.70
N TYR A 50 12.75 18.76 -8.75
CA TYR A 50 13.39 19.92 -8.11
C TYR A 50 14.60 19.50 -7.29
N LEU A 51 14.54 18.35 -6.62
CA LEU A 51 15.70 17.81 -5.91
C LEU A 51 16.84 17.50 -6.88
N ALA A 52 16.57 16.88 -8.02
CA ALA A 52 17.57 16.56 -9.04
C ALA A 52 18.25 17.81 -9.63
N GLN A 53 17.52 18.93 -9.68
CA GLN A 53 18.05 20.22 -10.12
C GLN A 53 18.82 20.98 -9.02
N SER A 54 18.71 20.51 -7.78
CA SER A 54 19.39 21.14 -6.65
C SER A 54 20.90 20.83 -6.68
N LYS A 55 21.67 21.67 -5.98
CA LYS A 55 23.13 21.45 -5.81
C LYS A 55 23.46 20.47 -4.67
N ASN A 56 22.49 19.70 -4.21
CA ASN A 56 22.61 18.81 -3.05
C ASN A 56 22.43 17.34 -3.45
N PRO A 57 23.40 16.72 -4.15
CA PRO A 57 23.25 15.37 -4.71
C PRO A 57 23.12 14.26 -3.66
N ASN A 58 23.49 14.55 -2.41
CA ASN A 58 23.46 13.58 -1.31
C ASN A 58 22.17 13.68 -0.45
N VAL A 59 21.23 14.53 -0.84
CA VAL A 59 19.94 14.65 -0.13
C VAL A 59 18.93 13.70 -0.75
N HIS A 60 18.29 12.89 0.09
CA HIS A 60 17.18 12.04 -0.29
C HIS A 60 15.88 12.68 0.17
N LEU A 61 14.88 12.65 -0.69
CA LEU A 61 13.52 13.04 -0.34
C LEU A 61 12.74 11.76 -0.07
N GLY A 62 12.47 11.49 1.21
CA GLY A 62 11.81 10.28 1.67
C GLY A 62 10.36 10.49 2.09
N VAL A 63 9.56 9.43 2.05
CA VAL A 63 8.18 9.40 2.55
C VAL A 63 7.86 8.08 3.22
N GLY A 64 7.21 8.14 4.40
CA GLY A 64 6.61 6.98 5.03
C GLY A 64 5.26 6.63 4.40
N THR A 65 5.08 5.37 4.03
CA THR A 65 3.84 4.89 3.41
C THR A 65 3.28 3.69 4.15
N SER A 66 1.97 3.43 3.98
CA SER A 66 1.39 2.15 4.35
C SER A 66 1.91 1.07 3.39
N ALA A 67 2.58 0.04 3.92
CA ALA A 67 3.11 -1.03 3.08
C ALA A 67 2.04 -1.70 2.23
N SER A 68 0.87 -2.02 2.83
CA SER A 68 -0.23 -2.66 2.12
C SER A 68 -0.80 -1.82 0.99
N ASP A 69 -0.82 -0.48 1.13
CA ASP A 69 -1.35 0.40 0.09
C ASP A 69 -0.32 0.64 -1.02
N TYR A 70 0.96 0.69 -0.67
CA TYR A 70 2.04 0.80 -1.65
C TYR A 70 2.14 -0.46 -2.53
N ILE A 71 2.09 -1.65 -1.94
CA ILE A 71 2.17 -2.94 -2.65
C ILE A 71 1.01 -3.13 -3.64
N LYS A 72 -0.17 -2.56 -3.36
CA LYS A 72 -1.32 -2.58 -4.30
C LYS A 72 -1.08 -1.84 -5.61
N LYS A 73 0.01 -1.11 -5.72
CA LYS A 73 0.39 -0.31 -6.90
C LYS A 73 -0.69 0.68 -7.36
N GLY A 74 -1.50 1.19 -6.41
CA GLY A 74 -2.51 2.21 -6.63
C GLY A 74 -1.98 3.64 -6.51
N VAL A 75 -2.84 4.56 -6.06
CA VAL A 75 -2.52 6.00 -5.96
C VAL A 75 -1.33 6.30 -5.05
N VAL A 76 -1.21 5.56 -3.92
CA VAL A 76 -0.08 5.71 -3.00
C VAL A 76 1.24 5.37 -3.70
N TYR A 77 1.29 4.27 -4.43
CA TYR A 77 2.46 3.88 -5.23
C TYR A 77 2.81 4.93 -6.28
N ALA A 78 1.82 5.40 -7.04
CA ALA A 78 2.03 6.37 -8.09
C ALA A 78 2.57 7.71 -7.54
N LEU A 79 1.97 8.23 -6.48
CA LEU A 79 2.40 9.48 -5.83
C LEU A 79 3.78 9.37 -5.19
N THR A 80 4.06 8.25 -4.53
CA THR A 80 5.37 7.98 -3.93
C THR A 80 6.47 7.98 -5.01
N ASN A 81 6.28 7.19 -6.04
CA ASN A 81 7.29 7.01 -7.08
C ASN A 81 7.48 8.25 -7.97
N SER A 82 6.45 9.09 -8.13
CA SER A 82 6.60 10.33 -8.89
C SER A 82 7.33 11.42 -8.12
N ASN A 83 7.19 11.48 -6.79
CA ASN A 83 7.66 12.62 -6.02
C ASN A 83 8.89 12.36 -5.13
N PHE A 84 9.19 11.09 -4.80
CA PHE A 84 10.21 10.78 -3.80
C PHE A 84 11.32 9.90 -4.37
N THR A 85 12.48 9.93 -3.71
CA THR A 85 13.65 9.10 -4.03
C THR A 85 13.86 7.98 -3.03
N GLU A 86 13.19 8.06 -1.88
CA GLU A 86 13.26 7.10 -0.79
C GLU A 86 11.88 6.87 -0.18
N THR A 87 11.63 5.67 0.32
CA THR A 87 10.38 5.33 1.00
C THR A 87 10.62 4.47 2.24
N GLU A 88 9.70 4.55 3.22
CA GLU A 88 9.70 3.77 4.44
C GLU A 88 8.35 3.05 4.59
N PRO A 89 8.33 1.74 4.92
CA PRO A 89 7.11 0.95 4.98
C PRO A 89 6.31 1.09 6.28
N GLY A 90 6.43 2.20 6.98
CA GLY A 90 5.68 2.49 8.19
C GLY A 90 5.91 1.45 9.29
N ASN A 91 4.87 0.70 9.65
CA ASN A 91 4.98 -0.31 10.70
C ASN A 91 5.46 -1.69 10.22
N ALA A 92 5.50 -1.94 8.91
CA ALA A 92 5.69 -3.29 8.39
C ALA A 92 7.06 -3.89 8.72
N MET A 93 8.11 -3.06 8.87
CA MET A 93 9.46 -3.51 9.23
C MET A 93 9.72 -3.54 10.75
N LYS A 94 8.74 -3.21 11.58
CA LYS A 94 8.91 -3.25 13.03
C LYS A 94 8.79 -4.68 13.53
N MET A 95 9.54 -5.00 14.60
CA MET A 95 9.64 -6.35 15.14
C MET A 95 8.25 -6.99 15.38
N ALA A 96 7.31 -6.23 15.96
CA ALA A 96 5.97 -6.75 16.25
C ALA A 96 5.15 -7.11 14.99
N SER A 97 5.54 -6.61 13.82
CA SER A 97 4.90 -6.93 12.55
C SER A 97 5.52 -8.16 11.88
N CYS A 98 6.79 -8.45 12.20
CA CYS A 98 7.55 -9.53 11.56
C CYS A 98 7.73 -10.77 12.44
N VAL A 99 7.53 -10.66 13.77
CA VAL A 99 7.82 -11.75 14.71
C VAL A 99 6.59 -12.03 15.57
N ASN A 100 6.12 -13.28 15.58
CA ASN A 100 4.98 -13.70 16.38
C ASN A 100 5.37 -14.01 17.85
N ALA A 101 4.39 -14.47 18.64
CA ALA A 101 4.60 -14.77 20.07
C ALA A 101 5.49 -16.00 20.33
N ASP A 102 5.72 -16.83 19.32
CA ASP A 102 6.55 -18.04 19.39
C ASP A 102 7.93 -17.85 18.79
N GLY A 103 8.17 -16.72 18.14
CA GLY A 103 9.45 -16.35 17.56
C GLY A 103 9.55 -16.67 16.08
N ASP A 104 8.46 -17.15 15.47
CA ASP A 104 8.45 -17.36 14.03
C ASP A 104 8.46 -16.01 13.32
N MET A 105 9.19 -15.93 12.23
CA MET A 105 9.40 -14.71 11.46
C MET A 105 8.65 -14.79 10.14
N ASP A 106 7.92 -13.72 9.82
CA ASP A 106 7.24 -13.51 8.54
C ASP A 106 7.68 -12.18 7.94
N PHE A 107 8.32 -12.23 6.80
CA PHE A 107 8.81 -11.07 6.06
C PHE A 107 8.10 -10.86 4.72
N GLU A 108 7.04 -11.61 4.42
CA GLU A 108 6.37 -11.55 3.12
C GLU A 108 5.97 -10.11 2.74
N THR A 109 5.35 -9.38 3.67
CA THR A 109 4.95 -7.99 3.43
C THR A 109 6.18 -7.09 3.21
N VAL A 110 7.26 -7.32 3.96
CA VAL A 110 8.51 -6.54 3.83
C VAL A 110 9.16 -6.80 2.48
N GLU A 111 9.27 -8.06 2.09
CA GLU A 111 9.88 -8.47 0.81
C GLU A 111 9.09 -7.90 -0.37
N ASN A 112 7.76 -8.01 -0.34
CA ASN A 112 6.90 -7.46 -1.38
C ASN A 112 7.04 -5.93 -1.49
N TYR A 113 7.16 -5.24 -0.36
CA TYR A 113 7.38 -3.79 -0.34
C TYR A 113 8.74 -3.40 -0.92
N VAL A 114 9.81 -4.06 -0.45
CA VAL A 114 11.18 -3.78 -0.90
C VAL A 114 11.32 -4.05 -2.40
N ASN A 115 10.76 -5.16 -2.88
CA ASN A 115 10.78 -5.51 -4.29
C ASN A 115 10.07 -4.44 -5.13
N ALA A 116 8.85 -4.02 -4.71
CA ALA A 116 8.09 -3.00 -5.41
C ALA A 116 8.80 -1.63 -5.44
N ALA A 117 9.44 -1.23 -4.34
CA ALA A 117 10.19 0.02 -4.25
C ALA A 117 11.47 -0.03 -5.10
N THR A 118 12.21 -1.13 -5.05
CA THR A 118 13.43 -1.34 -5.84
C THR A 118 13.11 -1.37 -7.34
N GLU A 119 12.03 -2.05 -7.73
CA GLU A 119 11.54 -2.06 -9.12
C GLU A 119 11.23 -0.65 -9.62
N ALA A 120 10.71 0.21 -8.74
CA ALA A 120 10.41 1.61 -9.04
C ALA A 120 11.63 2.54 -8.96
N GLY A 121 12.80 2.03 -8.58
CA GLY A 121 14.05 2.81 -8.47
C GLY A 121 14.16 3.65 -7.20
N LEU A 122 13.38 3.34 -6.14
CA LEU A 122 13.49 4.02 -4.85
C LEU A 122 14.44 3.27 -3.91
N SER A 123 15.16 4.02 -3.06
CA SER A 123 15.78 3.45 -1.87
C SER A 123 14.73 3.19 -0.79
N VAL A 124 15.01 2.20 0.07
CA VAL A 124 14.12 1.86 1.19
C VAL A 124 14.84 2.13 2.51
N TYR A 125 14.25 2.98 3.32
CA TYR A 125 14.68 3.20 4.69
C TYR A 125 14.02 2.19 5.62
N GLY A 126 14.82 1.29 6.17
CA GLY A 126 14.34 0.21 7.06
C GLY A 126 14.21 0.68 8.50
N HIS A 127 13.07 1.14 8.91
CA HIS A 127 12.75 1.52 10.28
C HIS A 127 11.84 0.48 10.94
N THR A 128 12.26 -0.25 11.98
CA THR A 128 13.52 -0.20 12.70
C THR A 128 13.85 -1.58 13.30
N LEU A 129 15.13 -1.91 13.40
CA LEU A 129 15.57 -3.18 13.99
C LEU A 129 15.24 -3.28 15.48
N ALA A 130 15.40 -2.20 16.23
CA ALA A 130 15.09 -2.15 17.66
C ALA A 130 14.51 -0.79 18.05
N TRP A 131 13.40 -0.81 18.78
CA TRP A 131 12.74 0.38 19.29
C TRP A 131 12.05 0.07 20.62
N HIS A 132 11.81 1.07 21.45
CA HIS A 132 11.16 0.91 22.75
C HIS A 132 9.69 0.44 22.68
N SER A 133 9.06 0.53 21.52
CA SER A 133 7.66 0.16 21.24
C SER A 133 7.59 -0.84 20.09
N GLN A 134 6.43 -1.43 19.86
CA GLN A 134 6.15 -2.36 18.76
C GLN A 134 7.19 -3.50 18.65
N GLN A 135 7.55 -4.05 19.82
CA GLN A 135 8.40 -5.24 19.96
C GLN A 135 7.54 -6.50 20.05
N ALA A 136 8.09 -7.65 19.67
CA ALA A 136 7.50 -8.97 19.91
C ALA A 136 7.61 -9.35 21.41
N LYS A 137 6.95 -8.58 22.27
CA LYS A 137 7.11 -8.63 23.74
C LYS A 137 6.96 -10.02 24.33
N LYS A 138 5.97 -10.79 23.87
CA LYS A 138 5.72 -12.14 24.40
C LYS A 138 6.89 -13.07 24.12
N TRP A 139 7.45 -13.02 22.91
CA TRP A 139 8.61 -13.79 22.53
C TRP A 139 9.87 -13.34 23.28
N LEU A 140 10.12 -12.03 23.35
CA LEU A 140 11.26 -11.48 24.09
C LEU A 140 11.24 -11.89 25.57
N MET A 141 10.08 -11.85 26.22
CA MET A 141 9.93 -12.29 27.61
C MET A 141 10.23 -13.80 27.77
N LYS A 142 9.88 -14.63 26.79
CA LYS A 142 10.30 -16.06 26.80
C LYS A 142 11.81 -16.22 26.65
N CYS A 143 12.46 -15.39 25.84
CA CYS A 143 13.91 -15.47 25.60
C CYS A 143 14.73 -15.07 26.85
N ILE A 144 14.26 -14.09 27.63
CA ILE A 144 14.96 -13.58 28.83
C ILE A 144 14.47 -14.20 30.12
N ALA A 145 13.46 -15.06 30.10
CA ALA A 145 13.00 -15.78 31.26
C ALA A 145 14.13 -16.66 31.83
N ASP A 146 14.27 -16.65 33.17
CA ASP A 146 15.23 -17.50 33.87
C ASP A 146 14.97 -18.96 33.49
N LYS A 147 15.97 -19.58 32.90
CA LYS A 147 15.97 -21.03 32.66
C LYS A 147 16.73 -21.69 33.81
N PRO A 148 16.18 -22.75 34.40
CA PRO A 148 16.95 -23.55 35.36
C PRO A 148 18.27 -23.96 34.70
N LEU A 149 19.40 -23.71 35.33
CA LEU A 149 20.70 -24.20 34.85
C LEU A 149 20.62 -25.71 34.79
N ALA A 150 20.72 -26.27 33.58
CA ALA A 150 20.81 -27.73 33.43
C ALA A 150 22.08 -28.20 34.10
N GLY A 151 21.95 -28.89 35.28
CA GLY A 151 23.06 -29.57 35.90
C GLY A 151 23.61 -28.98 37.19
N GLY A 152 22.85 -28.19 37.93
CA GLY A 152 23.18 -27.85 39.32
C GLY A 152 22.71 -28.92 40.30
N SER A 153 23.30 -30.15 40.27
CA SER A 153 23.25 -31.03 41.43
C SER A 153 24.39 -30.59 42.39
N GLY A 154 24.02 -29.76 43.38
CA GLY A 154 24.84 -29.57 44.58
C GLY A 154 24.71 -30.77 45.50
#